data_faeee36326c62f87aa87f372b60c69b1
#
_entry.id   faeee36326c62f87aa87f372b60c69b1
#
_cell.length_a   1.000
_cell.length_b   1.000
_cell.length_c   1.000
_cell.angle_alpha   90.00
_cell.angle_beta   90.00
_cell.angle_gamma   90.00
#
_symmetry.space_group_name_H-M   'P 1'
#
loop_
_entity.id
_entity.type
_entity.pdbx_description
1 polymer ?
#
loop_
_entity_poly.entity_id
_entity_poly.type
_entity_poly.pdbx_seq_one_letter_code
_entity_poly.pdbx_strand_id
1 'polypeptide(L)'
;AVRNITNSNIWSNYTSASPVPGPQVVVFEPSGAFDPIANTTFTYENTNRLNQMGSDYYSLVEPFYKAPSIPEPTGYHLYSYSLSFYNLDPLGSTNYGKLTNVSVVPAASAAAIIGAGGNGAAGSGQDYAQTYEFILCGLNSNIIRISGGALGFPVL
;
A
#
# COMPACT_ATOMS: atom_id res chain seq x y z
N ALA A 1 0.66 -1.46 0.73
CA ALA A 1 0.09 -0.97 2.00
C ALA A 1 1.14 -0.32 2.88
N VAL A 2 0.72 0.55 3.78
CA VAL A 2 1.57 1.19 4.77
C VAL A 2 1.01 0.88 6.15
N ARG A 3 1.75 0.10 6.94
CA ARG A 3 1.32 -0.29 8.28
C ARG A 3 1.66 0.79 9.29
N ASN A 4 0.67 1.21 10.08
CA ASN A 4 0.89 2.12 11.20
C ASN A 4 1.44 1.34 12.40
N ILE A 5 2.66 1.62 12.79
CA ILE A 5 3.35 0.98 13.92
C ILE A 5 3.35 1.81 15.19
N THR A 6 2.77 2.99 15.18
CA THR A 6 2.66 3.86 16.37
C THR A 6 1.86 3.16 17.47
N ASN A 7 0.82 2.41 17.08
CA ASN A 7 0.08 1.54 17.98
C ASN A 7 0.31 0.07 17.60
N SER A 8 1.32 -0.53 18.22
CA SER A 8 1.78 -1.89 17.90
C SER A 8 0.79 -3.00 18.26
N ASN A 9 -0.29 -2.70 18.98
CA ASN A 9 -1.25 -3.71 19.43
C ASN A 9 -2.11 -4.28 18.30
N ILE A 10 -2.21 -3.57 17.19
CA ILE A 10 -2.99 -4.01 16.03
C ILE A 10 -2.02 -4.31 14.87
N TRP A 11 -1.73 -5.58 14.66
CA TRP A 11 -0.81 -6.04 13.62
C TRP A 11 -1.24 -5.64 12.20
N SER A 12 -2.55 -5.64 11.92
CA SER A 12 -3.13 -5.35 10.61
C SER A 12 -3.64 -3.92 10.46
N ASN A 13 -3.09 -2.98 11.23
CA ASN A 13 -3.49 -1.59 11.13
C ASN A 13 -2.77 -0.89 9.96
N TYR A 14 -3.45 -0.78 8.84
CA TYR A 14 -2.98 -0.07 7.64
C TYR A 14 -3.61 1.32 7.49
N THR A 15 -4.06 1.91 8.58
CA THR A 15 -4.75 3.19 8.61
C THR A 15 -3.94 4.24 9.34
N SER A 16 -4.23 5.51 9.08
CA SER A 16 -3.77 6.62 9.90
C SER A 16 -4.82 6.95 10.98
N ALA A 17 -4.36 7.52 12.10
CA ALA A 17 -5.27 8.05 13.10
C ALA A 17 -6.12 9.17 12.51
N SER A 18 -7.38 9.22 12.91
CA SER A 18 -8.25 10.35 12.60
C SER A 18 -7.82 11.56 13.44
N PRO A 19 -7.60 12.74 12.84
CA PRO A 19 -7.44 13.97 13.61
C PRO A 19 -8.80 14.36 14.20
N VAL A 20 -9.08 13.93 15.43
CA VAL A 20 -10.25 14.39 16.17
C VAL A 20 -9.87 15.67 16.90
N PRO A 21 -10.56 16.80 16.66
CA PRO A 21 -10.34 18.02 17.45
C PRO A 21 -10.79 17.78 18.90
N GLY A 22 -9.89 17.92 19.85
CA GLY A 22 -10.19 17.83 21.28
C GLY A 22 -9.38 16.79 22.05
N PRO A 23 -9.50 16.71 23.38
CA PRO A 23 -8.74 15.82 24.26
C PRO A 23 -9.25 14.38 24.22
N GLN A 24 -9.73 13.91 23.10
CA GLN A 24 -10.27 12.56 22.96
C GLN A 24 -9.20 11.55 22.62
N VAL A 25 -9.34 10.36 23.17
CA VAL A 25 -8.51 9.21 22.84
C VAL A 25 -8.62 8.94 21.34
N VAL A 26 -7.48 8.93 20.66
CA VAL A 26 -7.44 8.57 19.25
C VAL A 26 -7.82 7.09 19.12
N VAL A 27 -8.98 6.84 18.56
CA VAL A 27 -9.44 5.47 18.33
C VAL A 27 -8.87 5.02 16.99
N PHE A 28 -7.97 4.06 17.04
CA PHE A 28 -7.42 3.38 15.87
C PHE A 28 -8.37 2.26 15.43
N GLU A 29 -9.60 2.60 15.08
CA GLU A 29 -10.52 1.61 14.52
C GLU A 29 -10.35 1.53 13.00
N PRO A 30 -10.15 0.33 12.44
CA PRO A 30 -9.99 0.16 10.99
C PRO A 30 -11.17 0.69 10.17
N SER A 31 -12.36 0.73 10.75
CA SER A 31 -13.61 1.12 10.07
C SER A 31 -13.85 2.63 9.94
N GLY A 32 -13.12 3.46 10.66
CA GLY A 32 -13.32 4.92 10.65
C GLY A 32 -12.06 5.73 10.41
N ALA A 33 -10.95 5.08 10.15
CA ALA A 33 -9.66 5.71 10.00
C ALA A 33 -9.36 6.08 8.53
N PHE A 34 -8.49 7.06 8.35
CA PHE A 34 -8.11 7.55 7.04
C PHE A 34 -6.99 6.72 6.41
N ASP A 35 -6.91 6.74 5.08
CA ASP A 35 -5.80 6.19 4.33
C ASP A 35 -4.53 7.02 4.61
N PRO A 36 -3.41 6.38 4.99
CA PRO A 36 -2.14 7.07 5.21
C PRO A 36 -1.48 7.56 3.92
N ILE A 37 -1.89 7.05 2.75
CA ILE A 37 -1.38 7.45 1.46
C ILE A 37 -2.38 8.36 0.76
N ALA A 38 -1.96 9.54 0.34
CA ALA A 38 -2.77 10.45 -0.46
C ALA A 38 -2.74 10.07 -1.95
N ASN A 39 -1.55 9.81 -2.47
CA ASN A 39 -1.33 9.42 -3.86
C ASN A 39 -0.06 8.60 -3.99
N THR A 40 0.09 7.91 -5.12
CA THR A 40 1.30 7.15 -5.41
C THR A 40 1.74 7.38 -6.85
N THR A 41 3.04 7.56 -7.03
CA THR A 41 3.69 7.68 -8.33
C THR A 41 4.53 6.44 -8.61
N PHE A 42 4.37 5.85 -9.79
CA PHE A 42 5.25 4.81 -10.31
C PHE A 42 6.19 5.42 -11.33
N THR A 43 7.49 5.22 -11.12
CA THR A 43 8.54 5.76 -11.99
C THR A 43 9.35 4.62 -12.58
N TYR A 44 9.50 4.61 -13.90
CA TYR A 44 10.37 3.70 -14.64
C TYR A 44 11.41 4.51 -15.39
N GLU A 45 12.69 4.18 -15.23
CA GLU A 45 13.80 4.86 -15.89
C GLU A 45 13.70 6.39 -15.75
N ASN A 46 13.40 6.88 -14.54
CA ASN A 46 13.19 8.30 -14.23
C ASN A 46 11.99 8.97 -14.95
N THR A 47 11.12 8.18 -15.57
CA THR A 47 9.91 8.67 -16.21
C THR A 47 8.69 8.20 -15.44
N ASN A 48 7.75 9.11 -15.15
CA ASN A 48 6.52 8.74 -14.48
C ASN A 48 5.65 7.87 -15.38
N ARG A 49 5.46 6.62 -14.98
CA ARG A 49 4.54 5.70 -15.64
C ARG A 49 3.09 5.99 -15.21
N LEU A 50 2.90 6.21 -13.93
CA LEU A 50 1.66 6.69 -13.33
C LEU A 50 2.03 7.87 -12.43
N ASN A 51 1.48 9.04 -12.69
CA ASN A 51 1.82 10.25 -11.97
C ASN A 51 0.74 10.62 -10.98
N GLN A 52 1.08 10.62 -9.70
CA GLN A 52 0.23 11.08 -8.58
C GLN A 52 -1.22 10.56 -8.63
N MET A 53 -1.37 9.27 -8.91
CA MET A 53 -2.69 8.65 -8.84
C MET A 53 -3.16 8.59 -7.39
N GLY A 54 -4.39 9.05 -7.13
CA GLY A 54 -4.99 9.03 -5.79
C GLY A 54 -5.09 7.63 -5.21
N SER A 55 -5.05 7.52 -3.88
CA SER A 55 -5.13 6.22 -3.20
C SER A 55 -6.44 5.48 -3.50
N ASP A 56 -7.53 6.18 -3.74
CA ASP A 56 -8.84 5.61 -4.11
C ASP A 56 -8.76 4.81 -5.43
N TYR A 57 -7.89 5.19 -6.34
CA TYR A 57 -7.67 4.42 -7.55
C TYR A 57 -7.14 3.02 -7.23
N TYR A 58 -6.16 2.91 -6.34
CA TYR A 58 -5.53 1.64 -5.98
C TYR A 58 -6.33 0.81 -4.99
N SER A 59 -7.19 1.45 -4.18
CA SER A 59 -7.98 0.77 -3.15
C SER A 59 -9.37 0.36 -3.65
N LEU A 60 -9.95 1.08 -4.59
CA LEU A 60 -11.32 0.85 -5.08
C LEU A 60 -11.37 0.48 -6.56
N VAL A 61 -10.80 1.31 -7.44
CA VAL A 61 -10.95 1.15 -8.89
C VAL A 61 -10.20 -0.06 -9.42
N GLU A 62 -8.91 -0.18 -9.12
CA GLU A 62 -8.12 -1.33 -9.56
C GLU A 62 -8.65 -2.67 -9.02
N PRO A 63 -8.97 -2.81 -7.73
CA PRO A 63 -9.56 -4.04 -7.22
C PRO A 63 -10.91 -4.37 -7.84
N PHE A 64 -11.74 -3.36 -8.11
CA PHE A 64 -13.03 -3.59 -8.74
C PHE A 64 -12.93 -4.28 -10.10
N TYR A 65 -11.97 -3.87 -10.93
CA TYR A 65 -11.81 -4.42 -12.28
C TYR A 65 -10.94 -5.68 -12.34
N LYS A 66 -10.01 -5.85 -11.42
CA LYS A 66 -8.96 -6.88 -11.54
C LYS A 66 -8.93 -7.90 -10.42
N ALA A 67 -9.55 -7.61 -9.27
CA ALA A 67 -9.61 -8.50 -8.12
C ALA A 67 -11.01 -9.16 -7.99
N PRO A 68 -11.11 -10.29 -7.28
CA PRO A 68 -12.40 -10.93 -7.00
C PRO A 68 -13.32 -10.08 -6.13
N SER A 69 -12.75 -9.23 -5.29
CA SER A 69 -13.48 -8.34 -4.38
C SER A 69 -12.65 -7.12 -4.03
N ILE A 70 -13.34 -6.05 -3.65
CA ILE A 70 -12.71 -4.86 -3.09
C ILE A 70 -12.42 -5.13 -1.61
N PRO A 71 -11.21 -4.86 -1.09
CA PRO A 71 -10.91 -4.95 0.33
C PRO A 71 -11.79 -3.99 1.12
N GLU A 72 -12.52 -4.49 2.12
CA GLU A 72 -13.34 -3.64 3.00
C GLU A 72 -12.53 -2.69 3.88
N PRO A 73 -11.42 -3.15 4.51
CA PRO A 73 -10.64 -2.27 5.36
C PRO A 73 -9.85 -1.23 4.54
N THR A 74 -9.81 0.00 5.05
CA THR A 74 -8.99 1.08 4.49
C THR A 74 -7.49 0.76 4.55
N GLY A 75 -6.72 1.24 3.57
CA GLY A 75 -5.26 1.13 3.56
C GLY A 75 -4.69 -0.02 2.73
N TYR A 76 -5.54 -0.84 2.14
CA TYR A 76 -5.12 -1.85 1.17
C TYR A 76 -5.10 -1.26 -0.23
N HIS A 77 -3.97 -1.39 -0.91
CA HIS A 77 -3.76 -0.89 -2.26
C HIS A 77 -3.29 -2.01 -3.17
N LEU A 78 -3.87 -2.08 -4.35
CA LEU A 78 -3.53 -3.03 -5.39
C LEU A 78 -3.15 -2.29 -6.67
N TYR A 79 -2.14 -2.77 -7.36
CA TYR A 79 -1.88 -2.45 -8.75
C TYR A 79 -1.51 -3.70 -9.52
N SER A 80 -2.17 -3.95 -10.64
CA SER A 80 -1.95 -5.14 -11.45
C SER A 80 -1.59 -4.79 -12.88
N TYR A 81 -0.51 -5.37 -13.38
CA TYR A 81 -0.13 -5.32 -14.80
C TYR A 81 -0.94 -6.28 -15.65
N SER A 82 -1.58 -7.26 -15.01
CA SER A 82 -2.45 -8.24 -15.66
C SER A 82 -3.88 -7.70 -15.78
N LEU A 83 -4.62 -8.19 -16.74
CA LEU A 83 -6.07 -7.96 -16.84
C LEU A 83 -6.84 -8.63 -15.71
N SER A 84 -6.32 -9.76 -15.20
CA SER A 84 -6.84 -10.46 -14.03
C SER A 84 -5.69 -11.16 -13.32
N PHE A 85 -5.36 -10.76 -12.11
CA PHE A 85 -4.18 -11.28 -11.43
C PHE A 85 -4.44 -12.62 -10.72
N TYR A 86 -5.68 -13.01 -10.53
CA TYR A 86 -6.06 -14.25 -9.85
C TYR A 86 -6.22 -15.45 -10.80
N ASN A 87 -6.15 -15.23 -12.10
CA ASN A 87 -6.17 -16.32 -13.07
C ASN A 87 -4.80 -17.01 -13.13
N LEU A 88 -4.82 -18.34 -13.31
CA LEU A 88 -3.59 -19.11 -13.50
C LEU A 88 -2.90 -18.80 -14.83
N ASP A 89 -3.68 -18.46 -15.85
CA ASP A 89 -3.15 -18.05 -17.15
C ASP A 89 -2.57 -16.64 -17.08
N PRO A 90 -1.37 -16.40 -17.62
CA PRO A 90 -0.77 -15.07 -17.64
C PRO A 90 -1.55 -14.16 -18.61
N LEU A 91 -2.21 -13.15 -18.08
CA LEU A 91 -2.98 -12.16 -18.83
C LEU A 91 -2.30 -10.79 -18.91
N GLY A 92 -1.01 -10.75 -18.81
CA GLY A 92 -0.17 -9.56 -18.85
C GLY A 92 0.80 -9.49 -17.68
N SER A 93 1.98 -8.92 -17.94
CA SER A 93 3.05 -8.77 -16.96
C SER A 93 4.00 -7.66 -17.38
N THR A 94 4.83 -7.22 -16.44
CA THR A 94 5.95 -6.31 -16.69
C THR A 94 7.26 -6.99 -16.33
N ASN A 95 8.23 -6.91 -17.22
CA ASN A 95 9.55 -7.48 -16.98
C ASN A 95 10.47 -6.46 -16.30
N TYR A 96 10.59 -6.55 -14.99
CA TYR A 96 11.47 -5.68 -14.21
C TYR A 96 12.96 -5.98 -14.43
N GLY A 97 13.33 -7.16 -14.92
CA GLY A 97 14.70 -7.49 -15.26
C GLY A 97 15.28 -6.67 -16.42
N LYS A 98 14.41 -6.03 -17.22
CA LYS A 98 14.82 -5.12 -18.31
C LYS A 98 14.84 -3.65 -17.89
N LEU A 99 14.28 -3.33 -16.73
CA LEU A 99 14.23 -1.96 -16.20
C LEU A 99 15.37 -1.77 -15.21
N THR A 100 16.19 -0.78 -15.42
CA THR A 100 17.34 -0.47 -14.55
C THR A 100 16.88 0.16 -13.24
N ASN A 101 15.85 1.00 -13.31
CA ASN A 101 15.37 1.75 -12.17
C ASN A 101 13.83 1.76 -12.14
N VAL A 102 13.26 1.16 -11.10
CA VAL A 102 11.82 1.17 -10.83
C VAL A 102 11.60 1.68 -9.43
N SER A 103 10.78 2.70 -9.29
CA SER A 103 10.46 3.28 -7.99
C SER A 103 8.95 3.39 -7.79
N VAL A 104 8.52 3.08 -6.58
CA VAL A 104 7.16 3.33 -6.09
C VAL A 104 7.26 4.41 -5.03
N VAL A 105 6.68 5.55 -5.29
CA VAL A 105 6.79 6.74 -4.43
C VAL A 105 5.40 7.08 -3.88
N PRO A 106 5.04 6.60 -2.69
CA PRO A 106 3.84 7.02 -2.00
C PRO A 106 4.03 8.41 -1.38
N ALA A 107 3.01 9.24 -1.45
CA ALA A 107 2.91 10.51 -0.75
C ALA A 107 1.99 10.37 0.46
N ALA A 108 2.45 10.84 1.61
CA ALA A 108 1.67 10.78 2.83
C ALA A 108 0.42 11.66 2.76
N SER A 109 -0.68 11.18 3.32
CA SER A 109 -1.90 11.96 3.49
C SER A 109 -1.76 13.00 4.60
N ALA A 110 -2.61 14.03 4.59
CA ALA A 110 -2.65 15.00 5.67
C ALA A 110 -2.89 14.34 7.05
N ALA A 111 -3.73 13.32 7.10
CA ALA A 111 -3.99 12.57 8.33
C ALA A 111 -2.77 11.78 8.82
N ALA A 112 -1.90 11.32 7.90
CA ALA A 112 -0.67 10.63 8.27
C ALA A 112 0.40 11.60 8.80
N ILE A 113 0.44 12.83 8.29
CA ILE A 113 1.41 13.86 8.69
C ILE A 113 1.04 14.46 10.04
N ILE A 114 -0.25 14.64 10.30
CA ILE A 114 -0.72 15.14 11.58
C ILE A 114 -0.49 14.07 12.64
N GLY A 115 0.26 14.40 13.68
CA GLY A 115 0.58 13.46 14.75
C GLY A 115 -0.67 12.90 15.43
N ALA A 116 -0.74 11.60 15.61
CA ALA A 116 -1.77 10.94 16.39
C ALA A 116 -1.65 11.36 17.86
N GLY A 117 -2.62 12.06 18.38
CA GLY A 117 -2.69 12.39 19.81
C GLY A 117 -2.25 13.79 20.19
N GLY A 118 -2.00 14.66 19.22
CA GLY A 118 -1.96 16.08 19.53
C GLY A 118 -3.30 16.50 20.11
N ASN A 119 -3.31 16.94 21.36
CA ASN A 119 -4.47 17.63 21.95
C ASN A 119 -4.73 18.91 21.14
N GLY A 120 -5.19 18.80 19.91
CA GLY A 120 -5.75 19.82 19.03
C GLY A 120 -5.35 21.30 19.19
N ALA A 121 -4.55 21.63 20.17
CA ALA A 121 -3.99 22.94 20.42
C ALA A 121 -2.65 22.98 19.71
N ALA A 122 -2.59 23.71 18.60
CA ALA A 122 -1.34 24.15 18.02
C ALA A 122 -0.48 24.76 19.15
N GLY A 123 0.58 24.05 19.55
CA GLY A 123 1.51 24.52 20.57
C GLY A 123 1.60 23.70 21.86
N SER A 124 0.92 22.60 22.04
CA SER A 124 1.05 21.79 23.26
C SER A 124 2.26 20.86 23.32
N GLY A 125 3.19 20.95 22.40
CA GLY A 125 4.52 20.31 22.48
C GLY A 125 4.55 18.79 22.52
N GLN A 126 3.46 18.11 22.28
CA GLN A 126 3.36 16.66 22.20
C GLN A 126 2.76 16.24 20.85
N ASP A 127 3.48 16.57 19.79
CA ASP A 127 3.23 15.99 18.49
C ASP A 127 3.78 14.55 18.51
N TYR A 128 2.91 13.59 18.81
CA TYR A 128 3.24 12.19 18.60
C TYR A 128 3.23 11.93 17.10
N ALA A 129 4.40 11.99 16.49
CA ALA A 129 4.56 11.63 15.09
C ALA A 129 4.13 10.18 14.89
N GLN A 130 3.26 9.93 13.93
CA GLN A 130 2.91 8.57 13.54
C GLN A 130 4.11 7.95 12.80
N THR A 131 4.41 6.70 13.13
CA THR A 131 5.46 5.93 12.47
C THR A 131 4.84 4.85 11.60
N TYR A 132 5.33 4.72 10.38
CA TYR A 132 4.81 3.80 9.39
C TYR A 132 5.88 2.87 8.85
N GLU A 133 5.47 1.65 8.53
CA GLU A 133 6.26 0.68 7.79
C GLU A 133 5.65 0.47 6.41
N PHE A 134 6.42 0.69 5.36
CA PHE A 134 5.98 0.46 4.00
C PHE A 134 6.13 -1.02 3.63
N ILE A 135 5.02 -1.65 3.26
CA ILE A 135 4.96 -3.06 2.89
C ILE A 135 4.58 -3.17 1.41
N LEU A 136 5.48 -3.70 0.61
CA LEU A 136 5.26 -3.99 -0.79
C LEU A 136 5.34 -5.49 -1.03
N CYS A 137 4.24 -6.08 -1.49
CA CYS A 137 4.17 -7.48 -1.88
C CYS A 137 4.05 -7.58 -3.40
N GLY A 138 4.94 -8.32 -4.04
CA GLY A 138 4.90 -8.58 -5.46
C GLY A 138 4.41 -10.01 -5.73
N LEU A 139 3.42 -10.15 -6.62
CA LEU A 139 3.03 -11.43 -7.19
C LEU A 139 3.74 -11.60 -8.54
N ASN A 140 4.49 -12.67 -8.68
CA ASN A 140 5.29 -12.96 -9.86
C ASN A 140 4.96 -14.35 -10.42
N SER A 141 4.89 -14.46 -11.75
CA SER A 141 4.77 -15.74 -12.43
C SER A 141 6.16 -16.37 -12.63
N ASN A 142 6.27 -17.68 -12.38
CA ASN A 142 7.52 -18.39 -12.59
C ASN A 142 7.27 -19.76 -13.25
N ILE A 143 8.31 -20.40 -13.75
CA ILE A 143 8.27 -21.73 -14.34
C ILE A 143 9.03 -22.68 -13.41
N ILE A 144 8.39 -23.80 -13.09
CA ILE A 144 9.00 -24.86 -12.30
C ILE A 144 9.31 -26.02 -13.25
N ARG A 145 10.56 -26.52 -13.21
CA ARG A 145 10.96 -27.72 -13.92
C ARG A 145 11.09 -28.89 -12.95
N ILE A 146 10.39 -29.98 -13.22
CA ILE A 146 10.52 -31.21 -12.48
C ILE A 146 11.14 -32.25 -13.41
N SER A 147 12.28 -32.80 -13.02
CA SER A 147 13.00 -33.83 -13.80
C SER A 147 13.61 -34.83 -12.84
N GLY A 148 13.32 -36.14 -13.06
CA GLY A 148 13.86 -37.20 -12.22
C GLY A 148 13.56 -37.11 -10.72
N GLY A 149 12.43 -36.52 -10.36
CA GLY A 149 12.06 -36.25 -8.96
C GLY A 149 12.71 -35.03 -8.32
N ALA A 150 13.59 -34.33 -9.03
CA ALA A 150 14.19 -33.07 -8.58
C ALA A 150 13.45 -31.86 -9.12
N LEU A 151 13.26 -30.83 -8.25
CA LEU A 151 12.62 -29.58 -8.57
C LEU A 151 13.69 -28.52 -8.86
N GLY A 152 13.54 -27.79 -9.96
CA GLY A 152 14.42 -26.69 -10.33
C GLY A 152 13.64 -25.45 -10.79
N PHE A 153 14.21 -24.30 -10.54
CA PHE A 153 13.70 -23.01 -11.03
C PHE A 153 14.61 -22.53 -12.16
N PRO A 154 14.19 -22.64 -13.43
CA PRO A 154 15.00 -22.21 -14.56
C PRO A 154 15.13 -20.69 -14.70
N VAL A 155 14.25 -19.95 -14.01
CA VAL A 155 14.27 -18.49 -13.93
C VAL A 155 14.37 -18.09 -12.45
N LEU A 156 15.41 -17.36 -12.11
CA LEU A 156 15.65 -16.80 -10.77
C LEU A 156 15.29 -15.33 -10.76
#